data_f6681f1bfb950c092cf3357654642ab2
#
_entry.id   f6681f1bfb950c092cf3357654642ab2
#
_cell.length_a   1.000
_cell.length_b   1.000
_cell.length_c   1.000
_cell.angle_alpha   90.00
_cell.angle_beta   90.00
_cell.angle_gamma   90.00
#
_symmetry.space_group_name_H-M   'P 1'
#
loop_
_entity.id
_entity.type
_entity.pdbx_description
1 polymer ?
#
loop_
_entity_poly.entity_id
_entity_poly.type
_entity_poly.pdbx_seq_one_letter_code
_entity_poly.pdbx_strand_id
1 'polypeptide(L)'
;AIIKPKYQLTYEDANEILELEPKEEVELIEIKNLLEKSITFRKKQGAIIFESPNSKIKLYKERVVLNKLEKTISQIIVAESMILMGHVTSLFIDKYNLAAAFRIQKLNCKPSEILNRYDDSDIKYIILKQYMGRSYITTKPGIHESLGLKMYVQCTSPLRRYLDLIIQ
;
A
#
# COMPACT_ATOMS: atom_id res chain seq x y z
N ALA A 1 15.24 -16.87 6.61
CA ALA A 1 16.56 -16.42 6.14
C ALA A 1 17.17 -15.45 7.17
N ILE A 2 18.49 -15.52 7.35
CA ILE A 2 19.23 -14.54 8.15
C ILE A 2 19.77 -13.51 7.15
N ILE A 3 19.43 -12.23 7.35
CA ILE A 3 19.91 -11.13 6.53
C ILE A 3 20.75 -10.16 7.39
N LYS A 4 21.74 -9.54 6.75
CA LYS A 4 22.47 -8.42 7.34
C LYS A 4 22.05 -7.15 6.61
N PRO A 5 21.35 -6.21 7.27
CA PRO A 5 20.94 -4.98 6.61
C PRO A 5 22.20 -4.15 6.26
N LYS A 6 22.22 -3.57 5.06
CA LYS A 6 23.27 -2.64 4.63
C LYS A 6 23.09 -1.28 5.33
N TYR A 7 21.82 -0.83 5.42
CA TYR A 7 21.41 0.42 6.09
C TYR A 7 20.19 0.19 6.95
N GLN A 8 20.04 1.04 7.94
CA GLN A 8 18.83 1.16 8.74
C GLN A 8 18.44 2.65 8.74
N LEU A 9 17.64 3.03 7.76
CA LEU A 9 17.21 4.41 7.52
C LEU A 9 15.91 4.71 8.25
N THR A 10 15.77 5.93 8.74
CA THR A 10 14.47 6.49 9.09
C THR A 10 13.72 6.93 7.83
N TYR A 11 12.43 7.27 7.93
CA TYR A 11 11.69 7.83 6.79
C TYR A 11 12.26 9.18 6.36
N GLU A 12 12.73 9.96 7.32
CA GLU A 12 13.35 11.27 7.11
C GLU A 12 14.66 11.12 6.32
N ASP A 13 15.56 10.23 6.75
CA ASP A 13 16.84 9.95 6.04
C ASP A 13 16.58 9.46 4.61
N ALA A 14 15.61 8.55 4.45
CA ALA A 14 15.26 8.01 3.13
C ALA A 14 14.66 9.08 2.20
N ASN A 15 13.89 10.05 2.73
CA ASN A 15 13.37 11.16 1.92
C ASN A 15 14.51 12.07 1.48
N GLU A 16 15.46 12.41 2.36
CA GLU A 16 16.62 13.23 2.03
C GLU A 16 17.45 12.59 0.91
N ILE A 17 17.72 11.27 1.01
CA ILE A 17 18.42 10.52 -0.06
C ILE A 17 17.63 10.58 -1.38
N LEU A 18 16.30 10.43 -1.32
CA LEU A 18 15.46 10.45 -2.53
C LEU A 18 15.32 11.84 -3.17
N GLU A 19 15.54 12.91 -2.41
CA GLU A 19 15.55 14.29 -2.90
C GLU A 19 16.91 14.68 -3.50
N LEU A 20 18.01 14.24 -2.86
CA LEU A 20 19.37 14.57 -3.30
C LEU A 20 19.88 13.67 -4.43
N GLU A 21 19.31 12.49 -4.59
CA GLU A 21 19.66 11.46 -5.58
C GLU A 21 21.19 11.23 -5.69
N PRO A 22 21.89 10.94 -4.57
CA PRO A 22 23.33 10.75 -4.58
C PRO A 22 23.71 9.50 -5.38
N LYS A 23 24.85 9.58 -6.09
CA LYS A 23 25.30 8.49 -6.98
C LYS A 23 25.61 7.17 -6.27
N GLU A 24 25.86 7.23 -4.98
CA GLU A 24 26.19 6.08 -4.12
C GLU A 24 24.96 5.28 -3.68
N GLU A 25 23.76 5.85 -3.77
CA GLU A 25 22.50 5.27 -3.26
C GLU A 25 21.53 4.90 -4.40
N VAL A 26 22.09 4.28 -5.45
CA VAL A 26 21.34 3.93 -6.68
C VAL A 26 20.19 2.97 -6.39
N GLU A 27 20.36 2.03 -5.43
CA GLU A 27 19.37 1.00 -5.15
C GLU A 27 18.03 1.58 -4.68
N LEU A 28 18.06 2.63 -3.85
CA LEU A 28 16.83 3.27 -3.36
C LEU A 28 16.10 4.01 -4.48
N ILE A 29 16.85 4.65 -5.38
CA ILE A 29 16.31 5.34 -6.56
C ILE A 29 15.70 4.34 -7.54
N GLU A 30 16.36 3.20 -7.78
CA GLU A 30 15.84 2.14 -8.65
C GLU A 30 14.56 1.52 -8.09
N ILE A 31 14.48 1.29 -6.77
CA ILE A 31 13.27 0.83 -6.10
C ILE A 31 12.14 1.85 -6.29
N LYS A 32 12.38 3.16 -6.08
CA LYS A 32 11.40 4.23 -6.34
C LYS A 32 10.85 4.12 -7.76
N ASN A 33 11.73 4.06 -8.77
CA ASN A 33 11.35 3.99 -10.18
C ASN A 33 10.53 2.72 -10.52
N LEU A 34 10.89 1.58 -9.94
CA LEU A 34 10.13 0.34 -10.09
C LEU A 34 8.72 0.45 -9.50
N LEU A 35 8.62 1.03 -8.31
CA LEU A 35 7.34 1.14 -7.60
C LEU A 35 6.41 2.19 -8.22
N GLU A 36 6.93 3.25 -8.83
CA GLU A 36 6.15 4.19 -9.64
C GLU A 36 5.51 3.49 -10.85
N LYS A 37 6.23 2.57 -11.50
CA LYS A 37 5.66 1.72 -12.56
C LYS A 37 4.56 0.81 -12.02
N SER A 38 4.76 0.22 -10.82
CA SER A 38 3.75 -0.59 -10.13
C SER A 38 2.48 0.21 -9.84
N ILE A 39 2.61 1.41 -9.28
CA ILE A 39 1.49 2.32 -9.01
C ILE A 39 0.75 2.65 -10.31
N THR A 40 1.49 2.99 -11.37
CA THR A 40 0.92 3.33 -12.68
C THR A 40 0.15 2.14 -13.27
N PHE A 41 0.70 0.94 -13.17
CA PHE A 41 0.01 -0.28 -13.59
C PHE A 41 -1.29 -0.48 -12.82
N ARG A 42 -1.26 -0.39 -11.48
CA ARG A 42 -2.44 -0.56 -10.66
C ARG A 42 -3.52 0.51 -10.90
N LYS A 43 -3.11 1.77 -11.10
CA LYS A 43 -4.04 2.86 -11.49
C LYS A 43 -4.78 2.53 -12.79
N LYS A 44 -4.08 2.00 -13.81
CA LYS A 44 -4.70 1.53 -15.06
C LYS A 44 -5.67 0.38 -14.85
N GLN A 45 -5.49 -0.43 -13.82
CA GLN A 45 -6.40 -1.51 -13.43
C GLN A 45 -7.54 -1.05 -12.50
N GLY A 46 -7.68 0.24 -12.25
CA GLY A 46 -8.74 0.81 -11.42
C GLY A 46 -8.43 0.88 -9.93
N ALA A 47 -7.15 0.77 -9.53
CA ALA A 47 -6.76 0.93 -8.14
C ALA A 47 -7.14 2.31 -7.59
N ILE A 48 -7.62 2.32 -6.36
CA ILE A 48 -7.86 3.55 -5.59
C ILE A 48 -6.59 3.85 -4.80
N ILE A 49 -5.88 4.90 -5.19
CA ILE A 49 -4.71 5.38 -4.43
C ILE A 49 -5.20 6.43 -3.45
N PHE A 50 -5.19 6.11 -2.16
CA PHE A 50 -5.57 7.05 -1.12
C PHE A 50 -4.42 8.00 -0.81
N GLU A 51 -4.63 9.26 -1.10
CA GLU A 51 -3.75 10.37 -0.72
C GLU A 51 -4.21 11.02 0.60
N SER A 52 -5.11 10.34 1.33
CA SER A 52 -5.62 10.86 2.60
C SER A 52 -4.48 11.16 3.57
N PRO A 53 -4.40 12.39 4.07
CA PRO A 53 -3.36 12.75 5.01
C PRO A 53 -3.53 11.97 6.32
N ASN A 54 -2.43 11.56 6.89
CA ASN A 54 -2.41 11.02 8.25
C ASN A 54 -2.55 12.18 9.24
N SER A 55 -3.41 12.02 10.25
CA SER A 55 -3.50 12.99 11.32
C SER A 55 -2.80 12.47 12.56
N LYS A 56 -1.83 13.22 13.09
CA LYS A 56 -1.26 12.96 14.41
C LYS A 56 -1.93 13.88 15.43
N ILE A 57 -2.52 13.26 16.45
CA ILE A 57 -3.04 13.99 17.61
C ILE A 57 -1.89 14.12 18.60
N LYS A 58 -1.49 15.34 18.90
CA LYS A 58 -0.52 15.65 19.96
C LYS A 58 -1.21 16.45 21.06
N LEU A 59 -1.00 16.02 22.31
CA LEU A 59 -1.39 16.80 23.48
C LEU A 59 -0.24 17.73 23.84
N TYR A 60 -0.45 19.03 23.76
CA TYR A 60 0.53 20.02 24.14
C TYR A 60 -0.08 20.97 25.18
N LYS A 61 0.43 20.93 26.43
CA LYS A 61 -0.05 21.80 27.54
C LYS A 61 -1.59 21.90 27.59
N GLU A 62 -2.28 20.76 27.73
CA GLU A 62 -3.74 20.64 27.77
C GLU A 62 -4.51 21.04 26.49
N ARG A 63 -3.81 21.33 25.41
CA ARG A 63 -4.44 21.55 24.11
C ARG A 63 -4.21 20.38 23.18
N VAL A 64 -5.28 19.94 22.53
CA VAL A 64 -5.21 18.94 21.47
C VAL A 64 -4.83 19.65 20.18
N VAL A 65 -3.68 19.28 19.61
CA VAL A 65 -3.22 19.78 18.31
C VAL A 65 -3.31 18.65 17.28
N LEU A 66 -4.07 18.90 16.21
CA LEU A 66 -4.18 18.03 15.06
C LEU A 66 -3.16 18.46 14.01
N ASN A 67 -2.13 17.64 13.82
CA ASN A 67 -1.17 17.86 12.75
C ASN A 67 -1.54 16.98 11.55
N LYS A 68 -1.88 17.63 10.43
CA LYS A 68 -2.05 16.95 9.14
C LYS A 68 -0.65 16.57 8.62
N LEU A 69 -0.39 15.28 8.45
CA LEU A 69 0.86 14.77 7.91
C LEU A 69 0.61 14.30 6.49
N GLU A 70 1.26 14.90 5.53
CA GLU A 70 1.30 14.39 4.17
C GLU A 70 2.13 13.10 4.12
N LYS A 71 1.74 12.17 3.24
CA LYS A 71 2.55 10.97 3.01
C LYS A 71 3.82 11.34 2.29
N THR A 72 4.93 10.96 2.86
CA THR A 72 6.24 11.16 2.23
C THR A 72 6.51 10.09 1.17
N ILE A 73 7.47 10.37 0.27
CA ILE A 73 7.86 9.45 -0.81
C ILE A 73 8.31 8.11 -0.23
N SER A 74 9.11 8.13 0.82
CA SER A 74 9.59 6.92 1.49
C SER A 74 8.47 6.05 2.06
N GLN A 75 7.42 6.68 2.64
CA GLN A 75 6.23 5.96 3.10
C GLN A 75 5.43 5.33 1.96
N ILE A 76 5.35 6.01 0.82
CA ILE A 76 4.71 5.47 -0.39
C ILE A 76 5.49 4.27 -0.91
N ILE A 77 6.82 4.37 -0.97
CA ILE A 77 7.72 3.27 -1.38
C ILE A 77 7.47 2.03 -0.52
N VAL A 78 7.48 2.17 0.80
CA VAL A 78 7.24 1.04 1.71
C VAL A 78 5.86 0.44 1.50
N ALA A 79 4.81 1.26 1.43
CA ALA A 79 3.44 0.78 1.23
C ALA A 79 3.29 0.03 -0.10
N GLU A 80 3.84 0.57 -1.18
CA GLU A 80 3.76 -0.05 -2.50
C GLU A 80 4.59 -1.33 -2.60
N SER A 81 5.78 -1.37 -1.96
CA SER A 81 6.58 -2.59 -1.85
C SER A 81 5.81 -3.72 -1.18
N MET A 82 5.07 -3.42 -0.11
CA MET A 82 4.23 -4.41 0.59
C MET A 82 3.08 -4.91 -0.31
N ILE A 83 2.49 -4.04 -1.12
CA ILE A 83 1.43 -4.41 -2.06
C ILE A 83 2.01 -5.27 -3.19
N LEU A 84 3.13 -4.86 -3.77
CA LEU A 84 3.81 -5.59 -4.84
C LEU A 84 4.22 -6.99 -4.36
N MET A 85 4.82 -7.10 -3.16
CA MET A 85 5.18 -8.38 -2.57
C MET A 85 3.96 -9.31 -2.43
N GLY A 86 2.85 -8.82 -1.89
CA GLY A 86 1.63 -9.61 -1.76
C GLY A 86 1.04 -10.04 -3.11
N HIS A 87 1.16 -9.21 -4.14
CA HIS A 87 0.73 -9.57 -5.49
C HIS A 87 1.63 -10.63 -6.12
N VAL A 88 2.95 -10.43 -6.11
CA VAL A 88 3.92 -11.40 -6.66
C VAL A 88 3.81 -12.76 -5.95
N THR A 89 3.69 -12.75 -4.62
CA THR A 89 3.46 -13.97 -3.83
C THR A 89 2.17 -14.67 -4.24
N SER A 90 1.08 -13.92 -4.49
CA SER A 90 -0.19 -14.52 -4.94
C SER A 90 -0.08 -15.18 -6.32
N LEU A 91 0.68 -14.58 -7.24
CA LEU A 91 0.96 -15.16 -8.56
C LEU A 91 1.80 -16.42 -8.46
N PHE A 92 2.79 -16.43 -7.58
CA PHE A 92 3.61 -17.60 -7.32
C PHE A 92 2.77 -18.77 -6.77
N ILE A 93 1.93 -18.49 -5.77
CA ILE A 93 1.02 -19.47 -5.16
C ILE A 93 0.08 -20.06 -6.19
N ASP A 94 -0.53 -19.24 -7.04
CA ASP A 94 -1.43 -19.67 -8.10
C ASP A 94 -0.70 -20.53 -9.14
N LYS A 95 0.48 -20.10 -9.59
CA LYS A 95 1.31 -20.83 -10.56
C LYS A 95 1.66 -22.24 -10.10
N TYR A 96 1.94 -22.42 -8.80
CA TYR A 96 2.33 -23.72 -8.24
C TYR A 96 1.18 -24.45 -7.53
N ASN A 97 -0.04 -23.93 -7.65
CA ASN A 97 -1.27 -24.50 -7.04
C ASN A 97 -1.10 -24.77 -5.54
N LEU A 98 -0.52 -23.82 -4.82
CA LEU A 98 -0.31 -23.91 -3.38
C LEU A 98 -1.55 -23.47 -2.62
N ALA A 99 -1.80 -24.08 -1.45
CA ALA A 99 -2.87 -23.63 -0.56
C ALA A 99 -2.51 -22.31 0.10
N ALA A 100 -3.39 -21.33 0.00
CA ALA A 100 -3.16 -20.01 0.59
C ALA A 100 -4.45 -19.28 0.98
N ALA A 101 -4.29 -18.23 1.77
CA ALA A 101 -5.35 -17.32 2.17
C ALA A 101 -5.31 -16.05 1.29
N PHE A 102 -6.11 -16.03 0.23
CA PHE A 102 -6.26 -14.86 -0.64
C PHE A 102 -7.15 -13.81 0.01
N ARG A 103 -6.82 -12.55 -0.18
CA ARG A 103 -7.64 -11.43 0.27
C ARG A 103 -8.37 -10.80 -0.90
N ILE A 104 -9.69 -10.85 -0.85
CA ILE A 104 -10.59 -10.39 -1.91
C ILE A 104 -11.36 -9.17 -1.41
N GLN A 105 -11.61 -8.22 -2.31
CA GLN A 105 -12.47 -7.07 -2.03
C GLN A 105 -13.24 -6.67 -3.28
N LYS A 106 -14.53 -6.41 -3.11
CA LYS A 106 -15.38 -5.82 -4.14
C LYS A 106 -15.77 -4.40 -3.74
N LEU A 107 -15.87 -3.51 -4.72
CA LEU A 107 -16.38 -2.17 -4.55
C LEU A 107 -17.89 -2.16 -4.82
N ASN A 108 -18.63 -1.39 -4.04
CA ASN A 108 -20.08 -1.27 -4.20
C ASN A 108 -20.47 -0.15 -5.20
N CYS A 109 -19.49 0.53 -5.80
CA CYS A 109 -19.67 1.56 -6.81
C CYS A 109 -18.45 1.63 -7.73
N LYS A 110 -18.58 2.33 -8.85
CA LYS A 110 -17.42 2.68 -9.68
C LYS A 110 -16.71 3.90 -9.09
N PRO A 111 -15.42 3.80 -8.74
CA PRO A 111 -14.69 4.92 -8.15
C PRO A 111 -14.74 6.21 -8.98
N SER A 112 -14.75 6.10 -10.31
CA SER A 112 -14.83 7.23 -11.23
C SER A 112 -16.10 8.08 -11.03
N GLU A 113 -17.23 7.47 -10.68
CA GLU A 113 -18.49 8.20 -10.46
C GLU A 113 -18.39 9.12 -9.23
N ILE A 114 -17.68 8.68 -8.19
CA ILE A 114 -17.47 9.47 -6.97
C ILE A 114 -16.38 10.52 -7.21
N LEU A 115 -15.26 10.12 -7.84
CA LEU A 115 -14.14 11.02 -8.11
C LEU A 115 -14.53 12.21 -8.98
N ASN A 116 -15.46 12.02 -9.92
CA ASN A 116 -15.93 13.08 -10.81
C ASN A 116 -17.04 13.97 -10.19
N ARG A 117 -17.67 13.50 -9.10
CA ARG A 117 -18.80 14.20 -8.48
C ARG A 117 -18.39 15.26 -7.45
N TYR A 118 -17.24 15.10 -6.85
CA TYR A 118 -16.76 15.97 -5.77
C TYR A 118 -15.39 16.56 -6.12
N ASP A 119 -15.20 17.85 -5.89
CA ASP A 119 -13.93 18.53 -6.18
C ASP A 119 -12.96 18.44 -5.01
N ASP A 120 -13.45 18.44 -3.76
CA ASP A 120 -12.63 18.32 -2.56
C ASP A 120 -12.05 16.91 -2.40
N SER A 121 -10.72 16.81 -2.33
CA SER A 121 -10.00 15.54 -2.22
C SER A 121 -10.33 14.77 -0.93
N ASP A 122 -10.45 15.47 0.20
CA ASP A 122 -10.68 14.84 1.49
C ASP A 122 -12.10 14.26 1.55
N ILE A 123 -13.08 14.97 1.02
CA ILE A 123 -14.47 14.51 0.90
C ILE A 123 -14.58 13.30 -0.04
N LYS A 124 -13.91 13.34 -1.20
CA LYS A 124 -13.86 12.21 -2.13
C LYS A 124 -13.44 10.91 -1.44
N TYR A 125 -12.36 10.97 -0.64
CA TYR A 125 -11.82 9.78 0.02
C TYR A 125 -12.70 9.28 1.16
N ILE A 126 -13.35 10.17 1.90
CA ILE A 126 -14.31 9.78 2.95
C ILE A 126 -15.49 9.04 2.33
N ILE A 127 -16.04 9.58 1.24
CA ILE A 127 -17.15 8.96 0.53
C ILE A 127 -16.74 7.63 -0.10
N LEU A 128 -15.59 7.57 -0.78
CA LEU A 128 -15.07 6.32 -1.34
C LEU A 128 -14.93 5.22 -0.28
N LYS A 129 -14.47 5.55 0.93
CA LYS A 129 -14.38 4.58 2.03
C LYS A 129 -15.73 3.97 2.39
N GLN A 130 -16.83 4.72 2.32
CA GLN A 130 -18.16 4.20 2.62
C GLN A 130 -18.64 3.18 1.57
N TYR A 131 -18.22 3.35 0.32
CA TYR A 131 -18.55 2.43 -0.78
C TYR A 131 -17.56 1.27 -0.95
N MET A 132 -16.44 1.32 -0.25
CA MET A 132 -15.52 0.19 -0.23
C MET A 132 -16.13 -0.95 0.58
N GLY A 133 -16.45 -2.04 -0.10
CA GLY A 133 -16.85 -3.29 0.56
C GLY A 133 -15.75 -3.77 1.51
N ARG A 134 -16.14 -4.50 2.55
CA ARG A 134 -15.17 -5.15 3.43
C ARG A 134 -14.38 -6.20 2.66
N SER A 135 -13.07 -6.20 2.85
CA SER A 135 -12.25 -7.30 2.34
C SER A 135 -12.45 -8.54 3.19
N TYR A 136 -12.46 -9.70 2.56
CA TYR A 136 -12.58 -11.00 3.22
C TYR A 136 -11.50 -11.96 2.75
N ILE A 137 -11.31 -13.02 3.49
CA ILE A 137 -10.29 -14.04 3.25
C ILE A 137 -10.97 -15.28 2.68
N THR A 138 -10.32 -15.89 1.69
CA THR A 138 -10.80 -17.09 1.03
C THR A 138 -9.61 -17.95 0.58
N THR A 139 -9.84 -19.25 0.39
CA THR A 139 -8.83 -20.16 -0.18
C THR A 139 -8.79 -20.15 -1.71
N LYS A 140 -9.75 -19.47 -2.35
CA LYS A 140 -9.79 -19.34 -3.82
C LYS A 140 -9.25 -17.98 -4.24
N PRO A 141 -8.41 -17.91 -5.29
CA PRO A 141 -7.96 -16.62 -5.82
C PRO A 141 -9.15 -15.78 -6.30
N GLY A 142 -9.00 -14.46 -6.19
CA GLY A 142 -10.03 -13.51 -6.62
C GLY A 142 -9.54 -12.07 -6.56
N ILE A 143 -10.33 -11.17 -7.13
CA ILE A 143 -9.95 -9.78 -7.37
C ILE A 143 -9.99 -8.97 -6.08
N HIS A 144 -8.96 -8.13 -5.89
CA HIS A 144 -8.94 -7.07 -4.89
C HIS A 144 -9.09 -5.72 -5.60
N GLU A 145 -10.35 -5.30 -5.81
CA GLU A 145 -10.68 -4.16 -6.68
C GLU A 145 -10.04 -2.86 -6.23
N SER A 146 -10.04 -2.53 -4.94
CA SER A 146 -9.42 -1.28 -4.48
C SER A 146 -7.90 -1.24 -4.67
N LEU A 147 -7.23 -2.37 -4.77
CA LEU A 147 -5.81 -2.43 -5.11
C LEU A 147 -5.57 -2.51 -6.63
N GLY A 148 -6.61 -2.74 -7.44
CA GLY A 148 -6.48 -2.96 -8.88
C GLY A 148 -5.72 -4.25 -9.20
N LEU A 149 -5.88 -5.31 -8.40
CA LEU A 149 -5.14 -6.55 -8.53
C LEU A 149 -6.09 -7.74 -8.74
N LYS A 150 -5.73 -8.61 -9.68
CA LYS A 150 -6.49 -9.84 -9.96
C LYS A 150 -6.46 -10.84 -8.82
N MET A 151 -5.36 -10.85 -8.05
CA MET A 151 -5.22 -11.65 -6.83
C MET A 151 -4.21 -11.00 -5.90
N TYR A 152 -4.40 -11.22 -4.60
CA TYR A 152 -3.58 -10.63 -3.56
C TYR A 152 -3.58 -11.50 -2.30
N VAL A 153 -2.41 -11.63 -1.66
CA VAL A 153 -2.25 -12.22 -0.33
C VAL A 153 -1.54 -11.24 0.60
N GLN A 154 -1.75 -11.39 1.90
CA GLN A 154 -0.99 -10.65 2.92
C GLN A 154 0.12 -11.53 3.46
N CYS A 155 1.38 -11.11 3.30
CA CYS A 155 2.56 -11.89 3.71
C CYS A 155 3.66 -11.05 4.40
N THR A 156 3.43 -9.75 4.59
CA THR A 156 4.49 -8.80 4.98
C THR A 156 4.58 -8.51 6.48
N SER A 157 3.74 -9.12 7.31
CA SER A 157 3.71 -8.87 8.75
C SER A 157 3.51 -10.15 9.58
N PRO A 158 4.40 -11.15 9.46
CA PRO A 158 4.25 -12.45 10.12
C PRO A 158 4.28 -12.38 11.64
N LEU A 159 4.97 -11.39 12.21
CA LEU A 159 5.07 -11.23 13.67
C LEU A 159 3.75 -10.86 14.36
N ARG A 160 2.79 -10.27 13.63
CA ARG A 160 1.52 -9.79 14.18
C ARG A 160 0.28 -10.31 13.46
N ARG A 161 0.43 -11.03 12.36
CA ARG A 161 -0.66 -11.61 11.60
C ARG A 161 -0.36 -13.07 11.30
N TYR A 162 -1.14 -13.96 11.91
CA TYR A 162 -0.97 -15.41 11.76
C TYR A 162 -1.08 -15.87 10.29
N LEU A 163 -1.99 -15.31 9.51
CA LEU A 163 -2.12 -15.65 8.09
C LEU A 163 -0.88 -15.28 7.27
N ASP A 164 -0.23 -14.17 7.58
CA ASP A 164 1.01 -13.79 6.92
C ASP A 164 2.13 -14.79 7.22
N LEU A 165 2.15 -15.35 8.44
CA LEU A 165 3.12 -16.38 8.82
C LEU A 165 2.89 -17.69 8.04
N ILE A 166 1.64 -18.06 7.80
CA ILE A 166 1.31 -19.28 7.02
C ILE A 166 1.74 -19.12 5.55
N ILE A 167 1.65 -17.91 5.01
CA ILE A 167 2.02 -17.62 3.60
C ILE A 167 3.53 -17.64 3.39
N GLN A 168 4.34 -17.37 4.41
CA GLN A 168 5.81 -17.44 4.35
C GLN A 168 6.34 -18.86 4.50
#